data_a343fbef0a645bdc0a5078a7a25390b3
#
_entry.id   a343fbef0a645bdc0a5078a7a25390b3
#
_cell.length_a   1.000
_cell.length_b   1.000
_cell.length_c   1.000
_cell.angle_alpha   90.00
_cell.angle_beta   90.00
_cell.angle_gamma   90.00
#
_symmetry.space_group_name_H-M   'P 1'
#
loop_
_entity.id
_entity.type
_entity.pdbx_description
1 polymer ?
#
loop_
_entity_poly.entity_id
_entity_poly.type
_entity_poly.pdbx_seq_one_letter_code
_entity_poly.pdbx_strand_id
1 'polypeptide(L)'
;MYLVDPKRVELTAYNGLPHLAGPVLVEADQAVPALHALIVEMQSRYKRFEQKGARNIQGYNGKISKQEDRIPYLMLVIDELADLMMTSPTEVEIALCRLAQVGRATGIHLVVATQRPSVDVLTGLIKANFPSRASFAVSSQVDSRTVLDGAGAEKLLGRGDMLFMPTNAAKPKRVQGTYISDDEVDSIVTFWKKQKGLGQPFPSVEVDLTPADAGNVNDSLYQDAQNLAMKHNRISASLLQRKLGIGYAKAASLLDHLEDKGVVGPGDPGKSRNVIISG
;
A
#
# COMPACT_ATOMS: atom_id res chain seq x y z
N MET A 1 12.67 5.44 1.24
CA MET A 1 12.06 4.12 1.51
C MET A 1 10.95 4.30 2.53
N TYR A 2 9.94 3.43 2.49
CA TYR A 2 8.91 3.27 3.52
C TYR A 2 9.11 1.88 4.12
N LEU A 3 9.16 1.77 5.43
CA LEU A 3 9.29 0.52 6.15
C LEU A 3 8.08 0.30 7.04
N VAL A 4 7.52 -0.90 7.00
CA VAL A 4 6.35 -1.33 7.80
C VAL A 4 6.75 -2.55 8.58
N ASP A 5 6.75 -2.45 9.92
CA ASP A 5 7.15 -3.49 10.86
C ASP A 5 6.14 -3.57 12.02
N PRO A 6 5.01 -4.26 11.82
CA PRO A 6 3.97 -4.36 12.83
C PRO A 6 4.43 -5.06 14.12
N LYS A 7 5.48 -5.86 14.02
CA LYS A 7 6.06 -6.59 15.16
C LYS A 7 7.08 -5.78 15.95
N ARG A 8 7.57 -4.66 15.40
CA ARG A 8 8.58 -3.76 16.01
C ARG A 8 9.93 -4.46 16.32
N VAL A 9 10.33 -5.44 15.51
CA VAL A 9 11.51 -6.28 15.78
C VAL A 9 12.61 -6.04 14.75
N GLU A 10 12.28 -6.20 13.47
CA GLU A 10 13.29 -6.35 12.41
C GLU A 10 13.68 -5.00 11.78
N LEU A 11 12.71 -4.11 11.51
CA LEU A 11 12.97 -2.90 10.74
C LEU A 11 13.13 -1.64 11.60
N THR A 12 12.78 -1.68 12.87
CA THR A 12 12.88 -0.51 13.77
C THR A 12 14.32 -0.04 13.99
N ALA A 13 15.32 -0.93 13.87
CA ALA A 13 16.73 -0.60 13.91
C ALA A 13 17.16 0.41 12.83
N TYR A 14 16.44 0.46 11.71
CA TYR A 14 16.72 1.35 10.58
C TYR A 14 16.18 2.78 10.75
N ASN A 15 15.46 3.07 11.84
CA ASN A 15 14.95 4.41 12.10
C ASN A 15 16.08 5.46 12.09
N GLY A 16 15.80 6.60 11.46
CA GLY A 16 16.76 7.70 11.33
C GLY A 16 17.72 7.60 10.15
N LEU A 17 17.60 6.57 9.30
CA LEU A 17 18.29 6.56 8.01
C LEU A 17 17.80 7.72 7.12
N PRO A 18 18.69 8.46 6.46
CA PRO A 18 18.31 9.56 5.55
C PRO A 18 17.55 9.10 4.30
N HIS A 19 17.51 7.78 4.05
CA HIS A 19 16.76 7.17 2.94
C HIS A 19 15.29 6.96 3.26
N LEU A 20 14.87 7.06 4.53
CA LEU A 20 13.50 6.87 4.94
C LEU A 20 12.67 8.13 4.65
N ALA A 21 11.46 7.93 4.16
CA ALA A 21 10.49 9.00 3.95
C ALA A 21 9.83 9.48 5.25
N GLY A 22 9.93 8.67 6.30
CA GLY A 22 9.41 8.90 7.64
C GLY A 22 9.89 7.82 8.60
N PRO A 23 9.43 7.80 9.84
CA PRO A 23 9.72 6.72 10.77
C PRO A 23 9.17 5.38 10.26
N VAL A 24 9.71 4.28 10.79
CA VAL A 24 9.16 2.95 10.52
C VAL A 24 7.74 2.88 11.05
N LEU A 25 6.80 2.46 10.21
CA LEU A 25 5.39 2.30 10.56
C LEU A 25 5.24 1.00 11.36
N VAL A 26 4.78 1.13 12.58
CA VAL A 26 4.73 -0.01 13.52
C VAL A 26 3.30 -0.43 13.89
N GLU A 27 2.30 0.33 13.44
CA GLU A 27 0.89 -0.01 13.63
C GLU A 27 0.30 -0.45 12.28
N ALA A 28 -0.48 -1.53 12.30
CA ALA A 28 -1.07 -2.08 11.07
C ALA A 28 -2.06 -1.09 10.41
N ASP A 29 -2.74 -0.25 11.21
CA ASP A 29 -3.66 0.79 10.73
C ASP A 29 -2.95 1.93 9.99
N GLN A 30 -1.64 2.14 10.22
CA GLN A 30 -0.83 3.13 9.50
C GLN A 30 -0.44 2.64 8.10
N ALA A 31 -0.45 1.33 7.87
CA ALA A 31 -0.01 0.75 6.60
C ALA A 31 -0.98 1.07 5.45
N VAL A 32 -2.29 1.03 5.69
CA VAL A 32 -3.30 1.33 4.67
C VAL A 32 -3.21 2.77 4.18
N PRO A 33 -3.17 3.81 5.05
CA PRO A 33 -2.89 5.17 4.64
C PRO A 33 -1.57 5.33 3.85
N ALA A 34 -0.49 4.65 4.27
CA ALA A 34 0.78 4.70 3.56
C ALA A 34 0.70 4.09 2.14
N LEU A 35 -0.02 2.98 1.98
CA LEU A 35 -0.31 2.39 0.67
C LEU A 35 -1.11 3.34 -0.22
N HIS A 36 -2.14 3.99 0.32
CA HIS A 36 -2.94 4.97 -0.40
C HIS A 36 -2.10 6.18 -0.83
N ALA A 37 -1.24 6.68 0.06
CA ALA A 37 -0.32 7.77 -0.25
C ALA A 37 0.63 7.42 -1.39
N LEU A 38 1.15 6.18 -1.43
CA LEU A 38 1.96 5.70 -2.56
C LEU A 38 1.16 5.60 -3.86
N ILE A 39 -0.13 5.26 -3.81
CA ILE A 39 -1.01 5.27 -4.99
C ILE A 39 -1.21 6.71 -5.50
N VAL A 40 -1.42 7.67 -4.62
CA VAL A 40 -1.53 9.10 -4.98
C VAL A 40 -0.23 9.60 -5.62
N GLU A 41 0.92 9.29 -5.02
CA GLU A 41 2.23 9.64 -5.59
C GLU A 41 2.44 8.98 -6.96
N MET A 42 2.09 7.71 -7.11
CA MET A 42 2.12 7.01 -8.39
C MET A 42 1.33 7.75 -9.47
N GLN A 43 0.10 8.18 -9.15
CA GLN A 43 -0.75 8.94 -10.07
C GLN A 43 -0.15 10.32 -10.39
N SER A 44 0.40 11.00 -9.40
CA SER A 44 1.11 12.28 -9.59
C SER A 44 2.30 12.12 -10.54
N ARG A 45 3.08 11.04 -10.42
CA ARG A 45 4.20 10.73 -11.32
C ARG A 45 3.73 10.51 -12.75
N TYR A 46 2.65 9.78 -12.97
CA TYR A 46 2.08 9.61 -14.30
C TYR A 46 1.70 10.93 -14.94
N LYS A 47 1.04 11.85 -14.21
CA LYS A 47 0.72 13.19 -14.70
C LYS A 47 1.97 13.98 -15.10
N ARG A 48 3.04 13.91 -14.30
CA ARG A 48 4.33 14.54 -14.61
C ARG A 48 4.99 13.92 -15.86
N PHE A 49 4.88 12.60 -16.03
CA PHE A 49 5.41 11.90 -17.21
C PHE A 49 4.68 12.32 -18.48
N GLU A 50 3.35 12.41 -18.41
CA GLU A 50 2.51 12.88 -19.53
C GLU A 50 2.91 14.30 -19.97
N GLN A 51 3.02 15.23 -19.03
CA GLN A 51 3.43 16.62 -19.30
C GLN A 51 4.80 16.73 -19.97
N LYS A 52 5.71 15.79 -19.69
CA LYS A 52 7.06 15.74 -20.27
C LYS A 52 7.17 14.77 -21.45
N GLY A 53 6.10 14.13 -21.87
CA GLY A 53 6.12 13.11 -22.92
C GLY A 53 7.05 11.94 -22.58
N ALA A 54 7.12 11.54 -21.30
CA ALA A 54 7.92 10.41 -20.83
C ALA A 54 7.01 9.20 -20.57
N ARG A 55 7.55 7.98 -20.71
CA ARG A 55 6.80 6.74 -20.49
C ARG A 55 7.10 6.10 -19.12
N ASN A 56 8.19 6.48 -18.50
CA ASN A 56 8.65 5.91 -17.24
C ASN A 56 9.60 6.89 -16.52
N ILE A 57 9.98 6.55 -15.29
CA ILE A 57 10.84 7.38 -14.44
C ILE A 57 12.22 7.66 -15.08
N GLN A 58 12.82 6.69 -15.78
CA GLN A 58 14.12 6.90 -16.45
C GLN A 58 13.99 7.91 -17.58
N GLY A 59 12.95 7.77 -18.43
CA GLY A 59 12.68 8.70 -19.52
C GLY A 59 12.34 10.10 -19.02
N TYR A 60 11.62 10.21 -17.89
CA TYR A 60 11.35 11.49 -17.24
C TYR A 60 12.64 12.12 -16.71
N ASN A 61 13.39 11.40 -15.87
CA ASN A 61 14.63 11.90 -15.28
C ASN A 61 15.69 12.25 -16.32
N GLY A 62 15.71 11.54 -17.46
CA GLY A 62 16.59 11.86 -18.59
C GLY A 62 16.28 13.20 -19.28
N LYS A 63 15.04 13.71 -19.12
CA LYS A 63 14.62 15.03 -19.64
C LYS A 63 14.74 16.16 -18.60
N ILE A 64 15.14 15.85 -17.38
CA ILE A 64 15.30 16.82 -16.29
C ILE A 64 16.78 17.20 -16.18
N SER A 65 17.06 18.48 -16.42
CA SER A 65 18.44 19.01 -16.40
C SER A 65 19.01 19.14 -14.99
N LYS A 66 18.19 19.58 -14.03
CA LYS A 66 18.61 19.76 -12.65
C LYS A 66 18.44 18.49 -11.85
N GLN A 67 19.49 18.08 -11.14
CA GLN A 67 19.49 16.85 -10.32
C GLN A 67 18.43 16.90 -9.22
N GLU A 68 18.21 18.05 -8.61
CA GLU A 68 17.24 18.30 -7.55
C GLU A 68 15.78 18.12 -7.98
N ASP A 69 15.48 18.29 -9.27
CA ASP A 69 14.12 18.14 -9.83
C ASP A 69 13.82 16.70 -10.28
N ARG A 70 14.82 15.80 -10.22
CA ARG A 70 14.65 14.40 -10.58
C ARG A 70 13.83 13.65 -9.55
N ILE A 71 12.96 12.78 -10.04
CA ILE A 71 12.12 11.94 -9.19
C ILE A 71 12.94 10.73 -8.71
N PRO A 72 13.04 10.48 -7.40
CA PRO A 72 13.72 9.31 -6.87
C PRO A 72 12.87 8.03 -7.02
N TYR A 73 13.53 6.88 -7.04
CA TYR A 73 12.86 5.60 -6.84
C TYR A 73 12.33 5.49 -5.42
N LEU A 74 11.17 4.88 -5.28
CA LEU A 74 10.57 4.56 -3.99
C LEU A 74 10.58 3.05 -3.76
N MET A 75 10.82 2.67 -2.52
CA MET A 75 10.71 1.28 -2.08
C MET A 75 9.84 1.22 -0.82
N LEU A 76 8.82 0.40 -0.85
CA LEU A 76 8.06 -0.01 0.32
C LEU A 76 8.51 -1.41 0.72
N VAL A 77 8.85 -1.60 1.98
CA VAL A 77 9.16 -2.91 2.57
C VAL A 77 8.15 -3.20 3.67
N ILE A 78 7.50 -4.34 3.60
CA ILE A 78 6.58 -4.85 4.63
C ILE A 78 7.19 -6.14 5.17
N ASP A 79 7.50 -6.15 6.46
CA ASP A 79 8.12 -7.29 7.14
C ASP A 79 7.13 -8.44 7.36
N GLU A 80 5.90 -8.14 7.76
CA GLU A 80 4.88 -9.16 8.00
C GLU A 80 3.54 -8.78 7.35
N LEU A 81 3.28 -9.36 6.19
CA LEU A 81 2.01 -9.13 5.49
C LEU A 81 0.81 -9.70 6.23
N ALA A 82 0.97 -10.83 6.94
CA ALA A 82 -0.13 -11.49 7.62
C ALA A 82 -0.83 -10.57 8.63
N ASP A 83 -0.08 -9.73 9.35
CA ASP A 83 -0.64 -8.83 10.34
C ASP A 83 -1.52 -7.74 9.69
N LEU A 84 -1.15 -7.28 8.50
CA LEU A 84 -1.97 -6.33 7.72
C LEU A 84 -3.22 -7.01 7.14
N MET A 85 -3.08 -8.23 6.64
CA MET A 85 -4.19 -9.02 6.08
C MET A 85 -5.20 -9.44 7.17
N MET A 86 -4.79 -9.55 8.42
CA MET A 86 -5.71 -9.80 9.54
C MET A 86 -6.53 -8.55 9.92
N THR A 87 -5.99 -7.35 9.69
CA THR A 87 -6.64 -6.09 10.08
C THR A 87 -7.53 -5.54 8.97
N SER A 88 -7.02 -5.44 7.76
CA SER A 88 -7.69 -4.80 6.61
C SER A 88 -7.41 -5.55 5.29
N PRO A 89 -7.85 -6.84 5.18
CA PRO A 89 -7.44 -7.70 4.06
C PRO A 89 -7.78 -7.13 2.69
N THR A 90 -9.00 -6.67 2.50
CA THR A 90 -9.48 -6.18 1.21
C THR A 90 -8.74 -4.92 0.75
N GLU A 91 -8.54 -3.96 1.65
CA GLU A 91 -7.88 -2.69 1.32
C GLU A 91 -6.39 -2.90 1.02
N VAL A 92 -5.71 -3.70 1.84
CA VAL A 92 -4.29 -4.04 1.67
C VAL A 92 -4.08 -4.80 0.35
N GLU A 93 -4.88 -5.82 0.06
CA GLU A 93 -4.77 -6.61 -1.17
C GLU A 93 -4.97 -5.72 -2.41
N ILE A 94 -6.04 -4.92 -2.45
CA ILE A 94 -6.33 -4.02 -3.58
C ILE A 94 -5.20 -3.01 -3.78
N ALA A 95 -4.72 -2.39 -2.71
CA ALA A 95 -3.68 -1.38 -2.79
C ALA A 95 -2.34 -1.97 -3.25
N LEU A 96 -1.92 -3.11 -2.69
CA LEU A 96 -0.70 -3.81 -3.10
C LEU A 96 -0.76 -4.26 -4.55
N CYS A 97 -1.87 -4.87 -4.97
CA CYS A 97 -2.06 -5.30 -6.36
C CYS A 97 -1.99 -4.11 -7.33
N ARG A 98 -2.65 -3.00 -7.00
CA ARG A 98 -2.62 -1.79 -7.84
C ARG A 98 -1.21 -1.21 -7.96
N LEU A 99 -0.48 -1.11 -6.86
CA LEU A 99 0.91 -0.65 -6.87
C LEU A 99 1.82 -1.60 -7.65
N ALA A 100 1.67 -2.90 -7.48
CA ALA A 100 2.48 -3.89 -8.19
C ALA A 100 2.23 -3.89 -9.71
N GLN A 101 0.97 -3.72 -10.14
CA GLN A 101 0.60 -3.68 -11.56
C GLN A 101 1.15 -2.46 -12.30
N VAL A 102 1.09 -1.29 -11.68
CA VAL A 102 1.35 -0.02 -12.38
C VAL A 102 2.55 0.75 -11.81
N GLY A 103 3.03 0.42 -10.62
CA GLY A 103 4.12 1.14 -9.94
C GLY A 103 5.48 1.04 -10.64
N ARG A 104 5.73 -0.04 -11.39
CA ARG A 104 7.03 -0.28 -12.06
C ARG A 104 7.47 0.88 -12.94
N ALA A 105 6.58 1.41 -13.75
CA ALA A 105 6.92 2.53 -14.67
C ALA A 105 7.21 3.83 -13.89
N THR A 106 6.57 4.02 -12.74
CA THR A 106 6.74 5.20 -11.89
C THR A 106 7.92 5.08 -10.92
N GLY A 107 8.61 3.93 -10.91
CA GLY A 107 9.76 3.69 -10.04
C GLY A 107 9.37 3.42 -8.57
N ILE A 108 8.17 2.87 -8.34
CA ILE A 108 7.72 2.41 -7.03
C ILE A 108 7.86 0.88 -6.97
N HIS A 109 8.65 0.40 -6.02
CA HIS A 109 8.96 -1.02 -5.84
C HIS A 109 8.47 -1.50 -4.48
N LEU A 110 8.02 -2.76 -4.46
CA LEU A 110 7.46 -3.38 -3.27
C LEU A 110 8.28 -4.61 -2.90
N VAL A 111 8.62 -4.73 -1.63
CA VAL A 111 9.15 -5.94 -1.01
C VAL A 111 8.18 -6.34 0.09
N VAL A 112 7.60 -7.51 -0.02
CA VAL A 112 6.58 -7.98 0.92
C VAL A 112 7.02 -9.31 1.47
N ALA A 113 7.14 -9.40 2.79
CA ALA A 113 7.51 -10.61 3.49
C ALA A 113 6.39 -11.09 4.40
N THR A 114 6.43 -12.38 4.75
CA THR A 114 5.56 -12.98 5.76
C THR A 114 6.21 -14.23 6.33
N GLN A 115 6.03 -14.42 7.62
CA GLN A 115 6.38 -15.66 8.33
C GLN A 115 5.21 -16.65 8.39
N ARG A 116 4.03 -16.26 7.82
CA ARG A 116 2.81 -17.08 7.79
C ARG A 116 2.34 -17.30 6.35
N PRO A 117 2.99 -18.21 5.61
CA PRO A 117 2.68 -18.44 4.20
C PRO A 117 1.38 -19.26 4.04
N SER A 118 0.26 -18.68 4.40
CA SER A 118 -1.08 -19.25 4.19
C SER A 118 -1.72 -18.72 2.90
N VAL A 119 -2.73 -19.40 2.39
CA VAL A 119 -3.48 -18.96 1.21
C VAL A 119 -4.32 -17.71 1.45
N ASP A 120 -4.66 -17.43 2.70
CA ASP A 120 -5.39 -16.22 3.10
C ASP A 120 -4.47 -14.99 3.12
N VAL A 121 -3.17 -15.19 3.29
CA VAL A 121 -2.16 -14.13 3.28
C VAL A 121 -1.59 -13.96 1.87
N LEU A 122 -1.15 -15.05 1.24
CA LEU A 122 -0.62 -15.07 -0.12
C LEU A 122 -1.71 -15.50 -1.10
N THR A 123 -2.68 -14.63 -1.28
CA THR A 123 -3.83 -14.88 -2.15
C THR A 123 -3.43 -15.06 -3.61
N GLY A 124 -4.32 -15.60 -4.42
CA GLY A 124 -4.09 -15.73 -5.86
C GLY A 124 -3.83 -14.39 -6.55
N LEU A 125 -4.48 -13.30 -6.09
CA LEU A 125 -4.28 -11.95 -6.62
C LEU A 125 -2.90 -11.40 -6.26
N ILE A 126 -2.46 -11.54 -5.02
CA ILE A 126 -1.11 -11.15 -4.58
C ILE A 126 -0.07 -11.93 -5.40
N LYS A 127 -0.16 -13.24 -5.48
CA LYS A 127 0.80 -14.08 -6.25
C LYS A 127 0.86 -13.72 -7.72
N ALA A 128 -0.27 -13.38 -8.34
CA ALA A 128 -0.33 -12.97 -9.75
C ALA A 128 0.41 -11.63 -10.01
N ASN A 129 0.45 -10.74 -9.02
CA ASN A 129 1.07 -9.43 -9.13
C ASN A 129 2.50 -9.37 -8.57
N PHE A 130 2.92 -10.38 -7.81
CA PHE A 130 4.27 -10.56 -7.28
C PHE A 130 4.92 -11.81 -7.88
N PRO A 131 5.36 -11.73 -9.15
CA PRO A 131 5.88 -12.90 -9.86
C PRO A 131 7.30 -13.30 -9.42
N SER A 132 8.10 -12.36 -8.90
CA SER A 132 9.40 -12.68 -8.29
C SER A 132 9.18 -13.06 -6.84
N ARG A 133 9.58 -14.28 -6.48
CA ARG A 133 9.34 -14.83 -5.15
C ARG A 133 10.59 -15.49 -4.58
N ALA A 134 10.76 -15.39 -3.27
CA ALA A 134 11.82 -16.08 -2.54
C ALA A 134 11.20 -16.81 -1.34
N SER A 135 11.69 -17.98 -1.05
CA SER A 135 11.35 -18.71 0.17
C SER A 135 12.62 -19.19 0.84
N PHE A 136 12.78 -18.86 2.09
CA PHE A 136 13.72 -19.53 2.99
C PHE A 136 13.13 -20.86 3.44
N ALA A 137 13.84 -21.56 4.34
CA ALA A 137 13.39 -22.84 4.89
C ALA A 137 12.00 -22.68 5.53
N VAL A 138 11.08 -23.54 5.16
CA VAL A 138 9.72 -23.62 5.72
C VAL A 138 9.48 -24.98 6.36
N SER A 139 8.47 -25.07 7.23
CA SER A 139 8.19 -26.26 8.00
C SER A 139 7.48 -27.37 7.18
N SER A 140 6.79 -27.03 6.11
CA SER A 140 5.99 -27.98 5.34
C SER A 140 6.10 -27.79 3.84
N GLN A 141 5.80 -28.85 3.09
CA GLN A 141 5.67 -28.80 1.65
C GLN A 141 4.48 -27.94 1.21
N VAL A 142 3.45 -27.80 2.05
CA VAL A 142 2.30 -26.95 1.80
C VAL A 142 2.74 -25.49 1.78
N ASP A 143 3.55 -25.07 2.75
CA ASP A 143 4.09 -23.70 2.81
C ASP A 143 4.95 -23.39 1.58
N SER A 144 5.82 -24.35 1.19
CA SER A 144 6.61 -24.21 -0.03
C SER A 144 5.75 -23.97 -1.27
N ARG A 145 4.68 -24.78 -1.44
CA ARG A 145 3.73 -24.60 -2.55
C ARG A 145 2.96 -23.31 -2.47
N THR A 146 2.62 -22.86 -1.28
CA THR A 146 1.91 -21.58 -1.10
C THR A 146 2.77 -20.41 -1.62
N VAL A 147 4.07 -20.39 -1.32
CA VAL A 147 4.98 -19.32 -1.75
C VAL A 147 5.41 -19.49 -3.21
N LEU A 148 5.90 -20.68 -3.58
CA LEU A 148 6.63 -20.92 -4.85
C LEU A 148 5.82 -21.64 -5.91
N ASP A 149 4.57 -22.02 -5.63
CA ASP A 149 3.75 -22.91 -6.44
C ASP A 149 4.41 -24.29 -6.69
N GLY A 150 5.42 -24.64 -5.89
CA GLY A 150 6.22 -25.86 -5.98
C GLY A 150 6.80 -26.29 -4.65
N ALA A 151 7.14 -27.56 -4.53
CA ALA A 151 7.83 -28.11 -3.37
C ALA A 151 9.34 -27.80 -3.42
N GLY A 152 10.01 -27.85 -2.27
CA GLY A 152 11.46 -27.77 -2.18
C GLY A 152 11.98 -26.86 -1.07
N ALA A 153 11.23 -25.83 -0.67
CA ALA A 153 11.68 -24.95 0.40
C ALA A 153 11.68 -25.64 1.79
N GLU A 154 10.90 -26.71 1.96
CA GLU A 154 10.91 -27.56 3.14
C GLU A 154 12.19 -28.39 3.28
N LYS A 155 13.04 -28.44 2.24
CA LYS A 155 14.32 -29.17 2.22
C LYS A 155 15.53 -28.26 2.37
N LEU A 156 15.31 -26.97 2.54
CA LEU A 156 16.36 -25.99 2.74
C LEU A 156 17.00 -26.14 4.15
N LEU A 157 18.26 -25.79 4.22
CA LEU A 157 19.08 -26.00 5.43
C LEU A 157 18.95 -24.89 6.48
N GLY A 158 18.18 -23.83 6.17
CA GLY A 158 18.15 -22.62 6.99
C GLY A 158 19.39 -21.74 6.83
N ARG A 159 19.57 -20.77 7.73
CA ARG A 159 20.74 -19.87 7.76
C ARG A 159 21.01 -19.15 6.42
N GLY A 160 19.95 -18.65 5.78
CA GLY A 160 20.04 -17.94 4.51
C GLY A 160 20.00 -18.81 3.25
N ASP A 161 19.88 -20.14 3.40
CA ASP A 161 19.61 -21.02 2.26
C ASP A 161 18.18 -20.76 1.75
N MET A 162 18.02 -20.39 0.49
CA MET A 162 16.74 -20.00 -0.08
C MET A 162 16.51 -20.51 -1.50
N LEU A 163 15.26 -20.61 -1.88
CA LEU A 163 14.83 -20.77 -3.27
C LEU A 163 14.33 -19.42 -3.78
N PHE A 164 14.94 -18.92 -4.84
CA PHE A 164 14.55 -17.68 -5.51
C PHE A 164 13.98 -17.96 -6.89
N MET A 165 12.78 -17.49 -7.15
CA MET A 165 12.08 -17.56 -8.42
C MET A 165 11.96 -16.17 -9.04
N PRO A 166 12.87 -15.78 -9.95
CA PRO A 166 12.74 -14.51 -10.67
C PRO A 166 11.63 -14.60 -11.72
N THR A 167 11.08 -13.45 -12.11
CA THR A 167 9.95 -13.34 -13.05
C THR A 167 10.16 -14.10 -14.36
N ASN A 168 11.41 -14.23 -14.83
CA ASN A 168 11.74 -14.78 -16.14
C ASN A 168 12.16 -16.26 -16.08
N ALA A 169 12.08 -16.91 -14.92
CA ALA A 169 12.53 -18.30 -14.77
C ALA A 169 11.35 -19.25 -14.64
N ALA A 170 11.44 -20.38 -15.34
CA ALA A 170 10.48 -21.46 -15.23
C ALA A 170 10.64 -22.30 -13.94
N LYS A 171 11.78 -22.19 -13.26
CA LYS A 171 12.09 -22.94 -12.03
C LYS A 171 12.85 -22.04 -11.05
N PRO A 172 12.63 -22.23 -9.74
CA PRO A 172 13.40 -21.51 -8.72
C PRO A 172 14.88 -21.93 -8.76
N LYS A 173 15.74 -20.97 -8.42
CA LYS A 173 17.18 -21.18 -8.23
C LYS A 173 17.49 -21.23 -6.75
N ARG A 174 18.32 -22.18 -6.32
CA ARG A 174 18.82 -22.22 -4.95
C ARG A 174 19.94 -21.20 -4.79
N VAL A 175 19.84 -20.36 -3.79
CA VAL A 175 20.76 -19.25 -3.52
C VAL A 175 21.08 -19.26 -2.03
N GLN A 176 22.33 -18.93 -1.69
CA GLN A 176 22.75 -18.71 -0.30
C GLN A 176 22.76 -17.22 -0.01
N GLY A 177 21.90 -16.78 0.93
CA GLY A 177 21.95 -15.43 1.50
C GLY A 177 23.15 -15.28 2.43
N THR A 178 23.72 -14.07 2.46
CA THR A 178 24.75 -13.71 3.42
C THR A 178 24.14 -13.47 4.80
N TYR A 179 24.84 -13.84 5.84
CA TYR A 179 24.49 -13.45 7.19
C TYR A 179 24.95 -12.01 7.45
N ILE A 180 24.12 -11.22 8.09
CA ILE A 180 24.42 -9.88 8.58
C ILE A 180 24.07 -9.86 10.06
N SER A 181 25.03 -9.47 10.91
CA SER A 181 24.82 -9.37 12.36
C SER A 181 24.17 -8.04 12.74
N ASP A 182 23.60 -7.99 13.94
CA ASP A 182 23.02 -6.75 14.49
C ASP A 182 24.06 -5.63 14.59
N ASP A 183 25.31 -5.96 15.00
CA ASP A 183 26.42 -5.00 15.07
C ASP A 183 26.77 -4.40 13.68
N GLU A 184 26.68 -5.20 12.62
CA GLU A 184 26.89 -4.73 11.25
C GLU A 184 25.74 -3.81 10.80
N VAL A 185 24.50 -4.15 11.14
CA VAL A 185 23.32 -3.28 10.89
C VAL A 185 23.49 -1.95 11.61
N ASP A 186 23.81 -1.96 12.89
CA ASP A 186 24.05 -0.76 13.70
C ASP A 186 25.18 0.10 13.13
N SER A 187 26.26 -0.52 12.68
CA SER A 187 27.39 0.15 12.07
C SER A 187 26.98 0.87 10.77
N ILE A 188 26.23 0.18 9.91
CA ILE A 188 25.72 0.76 8.64
C ILE A 188 24.74 1.90 8.93
N VAL A 189 23.80 1.71 9.84
CA VAL A 189 22.83 2.73 10.21
C VAL A 189 23.51 3.96 10.80
N THR A 190 24.49 3.75 11.70
CA THR A 190 25.28 4.84 12.29
C THR A 190 26.08 5.59 11.23
N PHE A 191 26.69 4.88 10.29
CA PHE A 191 27.44 5.49 9.17
C PHE A 191 26.51 6.42 8.36
N TRP A 192 25.36 5.94 7.93
CA TRP A 192 24.44 6.72 7.10
C TRP A 192 23.78 7.89 7.85
N LYS A 193 23.49 7.75 9.15
CA LYS A 193 22.98 8.85 9.98
C LYS A 193 23.95 10.02 10.07
N LYS A 194 25.27 9.76 9.98
CA LYS A 194 26.30 10.80 10.01
C LYS A 194 26.49 11.50 8.66
N GLN A 195 25.97 10.96 7.56
CA GLN A 195 26.09 11.56 6.23
C GLN A 195 25.19 12.79 6.13
N LYS A 196 25.76 13.95 5.86
CA LYS A 196 25.04 15.20 5.63
C LYS A 196 24.74 15.39 4.14
N GLY A 197 23.57 15.91 3.80
CA GLY A 197 23.25 16.36 2.44
C GLY A 197 22.85 15.25 1.47
N LEU A 198 22.55 14.06 1.94
CA LEU A 198 21.98 12.99 1.14
C LEU A 198 20.48 13.19 1.01
N GLY A 199 20.10 14.01 0.05
CA GLY A 199 18.73 14.12 -0.40
C GLY A 199 17.91 15.15 0.38
N GLN A 200 17.05 15.84 -0.33
CA GLN A 200 15.86 16.46 0.24
C GLN A 200 15.08 15.32 0.90
N PRO A 201 14.57 15.50 2.13
CA PRO A 201 13.55 14.59 2.62
C PRO A 201 12.50 14.54 1.51
N PHE A 202 12.22 13.33 1.03
CA PHE A 202 11.03 13.13 0.21
C PHE A 202 9.91 13.87 0.94
N PRO A 203 9.08 14.66 0.26
CA PRO A 203 7.97 15.27 0.96
C PRO A 203 7.38 14.16 1.81
N SER A 204 7.55 14.33 3.13
CA SER A 204 6.92 13.43 4.08
C SER A 204 5.51 13.34 3.55
N VAL A 205 5.10 12.16 3.11
CA VAL A 205 3.69 11.91 3.08
C VAL A 205 3.36 12.10 4.55
N GLU A 206 2.96 13.31 4.92
CA GLU A 206 2.21 13.50 6.12
C GLU A 206 1.06 12.54 5.90
N VAL A 207 1.23 11.33 6.42
CA VAL A 207 0.13 10.44 6.70
C VAL A 207 -0.55 11.24 7.79
N ASP A 208 -1.51 12.06 7.36
CA ASP A 208 -2.39 12.74 8.27
C ASP A 208 -3.11 11.61 9.00
N LEU A 209 -2.54 11.23 10.15
CA LEU A 209 -3.02 10.14 11.00
C LEU A 209 -4.32 10.54 11.72
N THR A 210 -4.92 11.63 11.27
CA THR A 210 -6.31 11.87 11.64
C THR A 210 -7.15 10.74 11.04
N PRO A 211 -8.02 10.11 11.83
CA PRO A 211 -8.92 9.06 11.36
C PRO A 211 -9.99 9.56 10.37
N ALA A 212 -9.64 10.49 9.53
CA ALA A 212 -10.54 11.24 8.66
C ALA A 212 -10.39 10.88 7.20
N ASP A 213 -10.11 9.66 6.83
CA ASP A 213 -10.27 9.26 5.42
C ASP A 213 -10.45 7.75 5.20
N ALA A 214 -11.09 7.08 6.14
CA ALA A 214 -11.82 5.85 5.81
C ALA A 214 -13.07 6.15 4.94
N GLY A 215 -13.04 7.22 4.16
CA GLY A 215 -14.17 7.69 3.38
C GLY A 215 -13.88 8.98 2.64
N ASN A 216 -12.83 9.05 1.82
CA ASN A 216 -12.88 10.02 0.73
C ASN A 216 -13.92 9.57 -0.31
N VAL A 217 -15.15 9.68 0.11
CA VAL A 217 -16.24 10.09 -0.77
C VAL A 217 -15.68 11.35 -1.45
N ASN A 218 -15.28 11.26 -2.73
CA ASN A 218 -14.92 12.40 -3.56
C ASN A 218 -15.70 13.60 -3.05
N ASP A 219 -15.05 14.70 -2.66
CA ASP A 219 -15.74 15.92 -2.23
C ASP A 219 -16.84 16.32 -3.23
N SER A 220 -16.59 16.08 -4.52
CA SER A 220 -17.58 16.24 -5.57
C SER A 220 -18.78 15.28 -5.40
N LEU A 221 -18.55 14.02 -5.03
CA LEU A 221 -19.61 13.02 -4.90
C LEU A 221 -20.47 13.27 -3.65
N TYR A 222 -19.86 13.78 -2.58
CA TYR A 222 -20.59 14.21 -1.37
C TYR A 222 -21.44 15.46 -1.67
N GLN A 223 -20.88 16.45 -2.38
CA GLN A 223 -21.61 17.61 -2.81
C GLN A 223 -22.78 17.25 -3.75
N ASP A 224 -22.57 16.30 -4.66
CA ASP A 224 -23.64 15.79 -5.52
C ASP A 224 -24.73 15.07 -4.72
N ALA A 225 -24.34 14.27 -3.71
CA ALA A 225 -25.29 13.62 -2.81
C ALA A 225 -26.05 14.62 -1.93
N GLN A 226 -25.37 15.66 -1.43
CA GLN A 226 -26.00 16.74 -0.68
C GLN A 226 -26.96 17.55 -1.54
N ASN A 227 -26.55 17.92 -2.75
CA ASN A 227 -27.42 18.60 -3.74
C ASN A 227 -28.65 17.75 -4.13
N LEU A 228 -28.46 16.43 -4.18
CA LEU A 228 -29.56 15.52 -4.44
C LEU A 228 -30.50 15.41 -3.22
N ALA A 229 -29.95 15.40 -1.99
CA ALA A 229 -30.72 15.40 -0.75
C ALA A 229 -31.60 16.67 -0.67
N MET A 230 -31.04 17.84 -0.96
CA MET A 230 -31.77 19.12 -0.94
C MET A 230 -32.92 19.20 -1.95
N LYS A 231 -32.92 18.36 -2.99
CA LYS A 231 -34.00 18.28 -4.00
C LYS A 231 -35.11 17.29 -3.63
N HIS A 232 -34.97 16.57 -2.54
CA HIS A 232 -35.91 15.53 -2.13
C HIS A 232 -36.23 15.63 -0.64
N ASN A 233 -37.46 15.38 -0.24
CA ASN A 233 -37.84 15.34 1.17
C ASN A 233 -37.30 14.10 1.89
N ARG A 234 -36.99 13.04 1.14
CA ARG A 234 -36.44 11.78 1.65
C ARG A 234 -35.39 11.25 0.67
N ILE A 235 -34.33 10.68 1.24
CA ILE A 235 -33.23 10.09 0.47
C ILE A 235 -32.93 8.66 0.98
N SER A 236 -32.48 7.79 0.09
CA SER A 236 -32.09 6.42 0.43
C SER A 236 -30.83 6.01 -0.33
N ALA A 237 -30.13 4.99 0.17
CA ALA A 237 -28.96 4.42 -0.51
C ALA A 237 -29.29 3.98 -1.95
N SER A 238 -30.47 3.39 -2.18
CA SER A 238 -30.92 2.99 -3.52
C SER A 238 -31.17 4.19 -4.46
N LEU A 239 -31.61 5.33 -3.93
CA LEU A 239 -31.77 6.56 -4.72
C LEU A 239 -30.41 7.14 -5.09
N LEU A 240 -29.47 7.22 -4.12
CA LEU A 240 -28.10 7.66 -4.34
C LEU A 240 -27.38 6.77 -5.37
N GLN A 241 -27.49 5.45 -5.22
CA GLN A 241 -26.92 4.47 -6.15
C GLN A 241 -27.39 4.73 -7.58
N ARG A 242 -28.68 4.87 -7.79
CA ARG A 242 -29.28 5.05 -9.11
C ARG A 242 -28.96 6.41 -9.72
N LYS A 243 -28.94 7.48 -8.93
CA LYS A 243 -28.77 8.84 -9.41
C LYS A 243 -27.31 9.22 -9.62
N LEU A 244 -26.40 8.68 -8.79
CA LEU A 244 -24.97 8.97 -8.86
C LEU A 244 -24.18 7.88 -9.61
N GLY A 245 -24.83 6.78 -10.02
CA GLY A 245 -24.16 5.69 -10.75
C GLY A 245 -23.10 4.94 -9.93
N ILE A 246 -23.27 4.82 -8.62
CA ILE A 246 -22.32 4.22 -7.69
C ILE A 246 -22.81 2.89 -7.15
N GLY A 247 -21.91 2.06 -6.59
CA GLY A 247 -22.28 0.81 -5.93
C GLY A 247 -23.05 1.04 -4.62
N TYR A 248 -23.88 0.04 -4.21
CA TYR A 248 -24.73 0.14 -3.01
C TYR A 248 -23.94 0.43 -1.74
N ALA A 249 -22.79 -0.23 -1.53
CA ALA A 249 -21.94 -0.01 -0.35
C ALA A 249 -21.50 1.46 -0.24
N LYS A 250 -21.07 2.07 -1.36
CA LYS A 250 -20.67 3.48 -1.42
C LYS A 250 -21.86 4.42 -1.24
N ALA A 251 -23.04 4.06 -1.75
CA ALA A 251 -24.28 4.83 -1.56
C ALA A 251 -24.75 4.78 -0.09
N ALA A 252 -24.60 3.65 0.58
CA ALA A 252 -24.92 3.50 2.01
C ALA A 252 -23.97 4.35 2.86
N SER A 253 -22.66 4.27 2.63
CA SER A 253 -21.66 5.09 3.31
C SER A 253 -21.90 6.60 3.11
N LEU A 254 -22.28 7.03 1.89
CA LEU A 254 -22.68 8.41 1.62
C LEU A 254 -23.90 8.85 2.42
N LEU A 255 -24.88 7.97 2.55
CA LEU A 255 -26.10 8.25 3.32
C LEU A 255 -25.80 8.40 4.81
N ASP A 256 -24.88 7.58 5.35
CA ASP A 256 -24.41 7.67 6.73
C ASP A 256 -23.62 8.97 6.96
N HIS A 257 -22.76 9.37 6.02
CA HIS A 257 -22.07 10.67 6.06
C HIS A 257 -23.00 11.87 6.01
N LEU A 258 -24.08 11.80 5.24
CA LEU A 258 -25.11 12.85 5.22
C LEU A 258 -25.85 12.93 6.57
N GLU A 259 -26.02 11.82 7.29
CA GLU A 259 -26.56 11.79 8.65
C GLU A 259 -25.60 12.41 9.65
N ASP A 260 -24.33 12.00 9.63
CA ASP A 260 -23.26 12.52 10.52
C ASP A 260 -23.10 14.05 10.39
N LYS A 261 -23.30 14.58 9.18
CA LYS A 261 -23.27 16.03 8.90
C LYS A 261 -24.62 16.71 9.15
N GLY A 262 -25.63 16.01 9.62
CA GLY A 262 -26.95 16.58 9.93
C GLY A 262 -27.78 17.00 8.71
N VAL A 263 -27.42 16.55 7.53
CA VAL A 263 -28.20 16.84 6.29
C VAL A 263 -29.47 15.98 6.25
N VAL A 264 -29.39 14.76 6.78
CA VAL A 264 -30.53 13.84 6.88
C VAL A 264 -30.70 13.36 8.32
N GLY A 265 -31.92 12.99 8.69
CA GLY A 265 -32.23 12.47 10.02
C GLY A 265 -31.84 11.01 10.19
N PRO A 266 -31.83 10.53 11.45
CA PRO A 266 -31.52 9.15 11.77
C PRO A 266 -32.53 8.19 11.13
N GLY A 267 -32.02 7.02 10.73
CA GLY A 267 -32.87 6.00 10.12
C GLY A 267 -32.24 4.61 10.18
N ASP A 268 -33.07 3.59 10.07
CA ASP A 268 -32.62 2.20 10.04
C ASP A 268 -31.83 1.87 8.79
N PRO A 269 -30.87 0.94 8.87
CA PRO A 269 -30.12 0.47 7.71
C PRO A 269 -31.05 0.01 6.57
N GLY A 270 -30.79 0.51 5.36
CA GLY A 270 -31.55 0.16 4.16
C GLY A 270 -32.88 0.92 3.97
N LYS A 271 -33.33 1.73 4.93
CA LYS A 271 -34.51 2.57 4.79
C LYS A 271 -34.18 3.99 4.32
N SER A 272 -35.19 4.70 3.81
CA SER A 272 -35.04 6.11 3.42
C SER A 272 -35.06 7.01 4.66
N ARG A 273 -34.20 8.05 4.68
CA ARG A 273 -34.08 9.04 5.75
C ARG A 273 -34.72 10.37 5.32
N ASN A 274 -35.28 11.10 6.28
CA ASN A 274 -35.85 12.42 6.02
C ASN A 274 -34.70 13.45 5.91
N VAL A 275 -34.82 14.38 4.98
CA VAL A 275 -33.87 15.51 4.84
C VAL A 275 -34.23 16.57 5.89
N ILE A 276 -33.26 16.99 6.69
CA ILE A 276 -33.43 17.94 7.79
C ILE A 276 -33.08 19.37 7.35
N ILE A 277 -32.08 19.52 6.48
CA ILE A 277 -31.68 20.83 5.95
C ILE A 277 -32.45 21.04 4.65
N SER A 278 -33.45 21.91 4.73
CA SER A 278 -34.12 22.50 3.55
C SER A 278 -33.33 23.75 3.18
N GLY A 279 -32.85 23.80 1.92
CA GLY A 279 -32.13 24.96 1.38
C GLY A 279 -32.98 26.21 1.32
#